data_cc0ee5278ad8a9c87f2362532a463e06
#
_entry.id   cc0ee5278ad8a9c87f2362532a463e06
#
_cell.length_a   1.000
_cell.length_b   1.000
_cell.length_c   1.000
_cell.angle_alpha   90.00
_cell.angle_beta   90.00
_cell.angle_gamma   90.00
#
_symmetry.space_group_name_H-M   'P 1'
#
loop_
_entity.id
_entity.type
_entity.pdbx_description
1 polymer ?
#
loop_
_entity_poly.entity_id
_entity_poly.type
_entity_poly.pdbx_seq_one_letter_code
_entity_poly.pdbx_strand_id
1 'polypeptide(L)'
;MKLFEYESKKILSDYDIPVPKGYILSDISQLKNNMNPLVVKAQVLTGGRYKKGLVKFYDNSLQAREPIIDLLNQTFEGEKIQTILVEEMIKIKNSYYLSFYIDRDLGKILIIFSEEGGVDIENIRKEKISIEYLDPYVGLSNFIYKNITSYKTP
;
A
#
# COMPACT_ATOMS: atom_id res chain seq x y z
N MET A 1 -11.04 6.77 -10.65
CA MET A 1 -9.84 7.57 -10.31
C MET A 1 -8.84 6.65 -9.64
N LYS A 2 -7.58 6.68 -10.04
CA LYS A 2 -6.48 5.95 -9.39
C LYS A 2 -5.58 6.96 -8.70
N LEU A 3 -5.04 6.62 -7.53
CA LEU A 3 -4.10 7.43 -6.77
C LEU A 3 -2.74 6.74 -6.72
N PHE A 4 -1.67 7.51 -6.68
CA PHE A 4 -0.36 7.02 -6.29
C PHE A 4 -0.34 6.62 -4.81
N GLU A 5 0.62 5.80 -4.42
CA GLU A 5 0.75 5.37 -3.02
C GLU A 5 0.94 6.54 -2.05
N TYR A 6 1.76 7.53 -2.42
CA TYR A 6 2.00 8.69 -1.57
C TYR A 6 0.75 9.57 -1.40
N GLU A 7 -0.10 9.68 -2.44
CA GLU A 7 -1.37 10.40 -2.35
C GLU A 7 -2.36 9.70 -1.43
N SER A 8 -2.46 8.36 -1.58
CA SER A 8 -3.29 7.53 -0.70
C SER A 8 -2.83 7.62 0.75
N LYS A 9 -1.52 7.60 1.02
CA LYS A 9 -0.95 7.75 2.36
C LYS A 9 -1.21 9.12 2.96
N LYS A 10 -1.20 10.17 2.14
CA LYS A 10 -1.59 11.51 2.61
C LYS A 10 -3.03 11.51 3.12
N ILE A 11 -3.95 10.94 2.34
CA ILE A 11 -5.37 10.82 2.76
C ILE A 11 -5.47 10.02 4.07
N LEU A 12 -4.80 8.87 4.17
CA LEU A 12 -4.82 8.07 5.41
C LEU A 12 -4.31 8.87 6.60
N SER A 13 -3.23 9.64 6.43
CA SER A 13 -2.68 10.50 7.48
C SER A 13 -3.65 11.62 7.89
N ASP A 14 -4.39 12.19 6.94
CA ASP A 14 -5.40 13.22 7.22
C ASP A 14 -6.59 12.67 8.05
N TYR A 15 -6.74 11.34 8.11
CA TYR A 15 -7.69 10.61 8.96
C TYR A 15 -7.03 9.94 10.18
N ASP A 16 -5.87 10.44 10.63
CA ASP A 16 -5.12 9.93 11.78
C ASP A 16 -4.72 8.43 11.70
N ILE A 17 -4.69 7.86 10.49
CA ILE A 17 -4.19 6.50 10.26
C ILE A 17 -2.66 6.58 10.12
N PRO A 18 -1.89 5.91 11.00
CA PRO A 18 -0.44 5.96 10.95
C PRO A 18 0.12 5.45 9.62
N VAL A 19 1.02 6.21 9.02
CA VAL A 19 1.75 5.83 7.82
C VAL A 19 3.26 5.94 8.06
N PRO A 20 4.10 5.16 7.36
CA PRO A 20 5.55 5.30 7.44
C PRO A 20 5.98 6.72 7.10
N LYS A 21 6.99 7.24 7.83
CA LYS A 21 7.57 8.55 7.49
C LYS A 21 8.27 8.46 6.15
N GLY A 22 8.01 9.43 5.30
CA GLY A 22 8.57 9.43 3.96
C GLY A 22 8.49 10.79 3.28
N TYR A 23 9.08 10.85 2.10
CA TYR A 23 9.00 12.00 1.23
C TYR A 23 9.08 11.54 -0.23
N ILE A 24 8.60 12.37 -1.12
CA ILE A 24 8.72 12.16 -2.58
C ILE A 24 9.93 12.91 -3.12
N LEU A 25 10.53 12.38 -4.18
CA LEU A 25 11.52 13.06 -4.99
C LEU A 25 11.25 12.81 -6.47
N SER A 26 11.58 13.79 -7.30
CA SER A 26 11.55 13.73 -8.77
C SER A 26 12.94 13.98 -9.37
N ASP A 27 13.90 14.33 -8.52
CA ASP A 27 15.30 14.53 -8.89
C ASP A 27 16.21 14.03 -7.75
N ILE A 28 17.37 13.48 -8.12
CA ILE A 28 18.31 12.87 -7.17
C ILE A 28 18.90 13.87 -6.17
N SER A 29 18.93 15.17 -6.51
CA SER A 29 19.38 16.22 -5.59
C SER A 29 18.48 16.36 -4.35
N GLN A 30 17.24 15.88 -4.43
CA GLN A 30 16.28 15.88 -3.34
C GLN A 30 16.47 14.71 -2.37
N LEU A 31 17.37 13.77 -2.67
CA LEU A 31 17.65 12.62 -1.79
C LEU A 31 18.27 13.07 -0.46
N LYS A 32 17.58 12.81 0.63
CA LYS A 32 18.00 13.17 1.99
C LYS A 32 18.76 12.02 2.65
N ASN A 33 19.78 12.35 3.43
CA ASN A 33 20.56 11.36 4.20
C ASN A 33 20.07 11.27 5.67
N ASN A 34 18.76 11.14 5.85
CA ASN A 34 18.12 11.15 7.17
C ASN A 34 17.29 9.91 7.50
N MET A 35 17.30 8.89 6.63
CA MET A 35 16.61 7.62 6.81
C MET A 35 17.56 6.47 6.56
N ASN A 36 17.79 5.63 7.56
CA ASN A 36 18.63 4.45 7.46
C ASN A 36 18.11 3.38 8.44
N PRO A 37 17.60 2.26 7.98
CA PRO A 37 17.39 1.84 6.57
C PRO A 37 16.17 2.48 5.91
N LEU A 38 16.08 2.36 4.57
CA LEU A 38 15.02 2.99 3.76
C LEU A 38 14.45 2.07 2.69
N VAL A 39 13.24 2.40 2.26
CA VAL A 39 12.54 1.76 1.13
C VAL A 39 12.34 2.79 0.02
N VAL A 40 12.70 2.40 -1.20
CA VAL A 40 12.54 3.19 -2.42
C VAL A 40 11.42 2.58 -3.25
N LYS A 41 10.41 3.38 -3.60
CA LYS A 41 9.21 2.91 -4.30
C LYS A 41 8.90 3.80 -5.49
N ALA A 42 9.03 3.30 -6.70
CA ALA A 42 8.57 4.00 -7.88
C ALA A 42 7.05 4.24 -7.82
N GLN A 43 6.63 5.44 -8.15
CA GLN A 43 5.22 5.82 -8.14
C GLN A 43 4.64 5.65 -9.53
N VAL A 44 3.91 4.55 -9.71
CA VAL A 44 3.18 4.17 -10.94
C VAL A 44 1.79 3.66 -10.55
N LEU A 45 0.81 3.84 -11.44
CA LEU A 45 -0.60 3.48 -11.20
C LEU A 45 -0.90 1.98 -11.47
N THR A 46 0.10 1.13 -11.32
CA THR A 46 -0.01 -0.32 -11.51
C THR A 46 0.18 -1.09 -10.21
N GLY A 47 -0.46 -2.25 -10.11
CA GLY A 47 -0.29 -3.18 -8.99
C GLY A 47 0.97 -4.05 -9.11
N GLY A 48 1.31 -4.78 -8.04
CA GLY A 48 2.39 -5.76 -8.04
C GLY A 48 3.80 -5.16 -8.18
N ARG A 49 3.99 -3.89 -7.80
CA ARG A 49 5.26 -3.14 -7.95
C ARG A 49 6.47 -3.84 -7.34
N TYR A 50 6.30 -4.52 -6.22
CA TYR A 50 7.38 -5.28 -5.58
C TYR A 50 7.90 -6.40 -6.49
N LYS A 51 7.02 -7.22 -7.06
CA LYS A 51 7.38 -8.31 -7.99
C LYS A 51 8.01 -7.80 -9.28
N LYS A 52 7.70 -6.57 -9.66
CA LYS A 52 8.21 -5.91 -10.86
C LYS A 52 9.52 -5.14 -10.61
N GLY A 53 10.14 -5.26 -9.41
CA GLY A 53 11.40 -4.60 -9.07
C GLY A 53 11.30 -3.10 -8.83
N LEU A 54 10.08 -2.55 -8.70
CA LEU A 54 9.81 -1.13 -8.51
C LEU A 54 9.77 -0.72 -7.03
N VAL A 55 9.98 -1.67 -6.11
CA VAL A 55 10.14 -1.47 -4.67
C VAL A 55 11.45 -2.13 -4.26
N LYS A 56 12.36 -1.35 -3.68
CA LYS A 56 13.70 -1.80 -3.31
C LYS A 56 14.06 -1.32 -1.91
N PHE A 57 14.91 -2.07 -1.22
CA PHE A 57 15.31 -1.84 0.16
C PHE A 57 16.80 -1.56 0.22
N TYR A 58 17.21 -0.58 1.03
CA TYR A 58 18.59 -0.17 1.19
C TYR A 58 18.92 0.14 2.66
N ASP A 59 20.15 -0.16 3.07
CA ASP A 59 20.60 0.15 4.43
C ASP A 59 20.84 1.64 4.65
N ASN A 60 21.13 2.37 3.59
CA ASN A 60 21.38 3.82 3.65
C ASN A 60 21.12 4.50 2.30
N SER A 61 21.02 5.82 2.33
CA SER A 61 20.75 6.65 1.15
C SER A 61 21.88 6.61 0.11
N LEU A 62 23.12 6.35 0.52
CA LEU A 62 24.25 6.27 -0.43
C LEU A 62 24.08 5.08 -1.38
N GLN A 63 23.69 3.91 -0.83
CA GLN A 63 23.41 2.72 -1.64
C GLN A 63 22.17 2.90 -2.54
N ALA A 64 21.19 3.72 -2.12
CA ALA A 64 19.97 3.97 -2.87
C ALA A 64 20.16 4.94 -4.05
N ARG A 65 21.24 5.72 -4.08
CA ARG A 65 21.43 6.84 -5.00
C ARG A 65 21.37 6.42 -6.49
N GLU A 66 22.26 5.55 -6.91
CA GLU A 66 22.30 5.07 -8.30
C GLU A 66 21.01 4.33 -8.71
N PRO A 67 20.47 3.40 -7.88
CA PRO A 67 19.19 2.78 -8.17
C PRO A 67 18.01 3.75 -8.30
N ILE A 68 18.00 4.87 -7.59
CA ILE A 68 16.96 5.90 -7.75
C ILE A 68 17.11 6.60 -9.11
N ILE A 69 18.35 6.94 -9.52
CA ILE A 69 18.64 7.51 -10.84
C ILE A 69 18.15 6.57 -11.94
N ASP A 70 18.48 5.28 -11.82
CA ASP A 70 18.04 4.26 -12.77
C ASP A 70 16.52 4.18 -12.87
N LEU A 71 15.80 4.21 -11.72
CA LEU A 71 14.34 4.18 -11.72
C LEU A 71 13.75 5.43 -12.39
N LEU A 72 14.26 6.64 -12.10
CA LEU A 72 13.79 7.89 -12.71
C LEU A 72 14.01 7.94 -14.22
N ASN A 73 14.97 7.18 -14.73
CA ASN A 73 15.25 7.07 -16.16
C ASN A 73 14.45 5.95 -16.85
N GLN A 74 13.72 5.12 -16.10
CA GLN A 74 12.93 4.02 -16.65
C GLN A 74 11.55 4.47 -17.10
N THR A 75 11.05 3.74 -18.08
CA THR A 75 9.66 3.74 -18.50
C THR A 75 9.05 2.40 -18.11
N PHE A 76 7.90 2.42 -17.46
CA PHE A 76 7.20 1.24 -17.02
C PHE A 76 5.78 1.22 -17.61
N GLU A 77 5.44 0.14 -18.34
CA GLU A 77 4.14 -0.01 -19.02
C GLU A 77 3.76 1.21 -19.88
N GLY A 78 4.76 1.85 -20.54
CA GLY A 78 4.57 3.01 -21.39
C GLY A 78 4.59 4.37 -20.67
N GLU A 79 4.63 4.40 -19.33
CA GLU A 79 4.71 5.62 -18.54
C GLU A 79 6.12 5.82 -17.97
N LYS A 80 6.67 7.02 -18.12
CA LYS A 80 7.95 7.38 -17.50
C LYS A 80 7.76 7.49 -15.98
N ILE A 81 8.66 6.87 -15.21
CA ILE A 81 8.68 7.03 -13.77
C ILE A 81 9.16 8.45 -13.43
N GLN A 82 8.27 9.29 -12.93
CA GLN A 82 8.55 10.70 -12.65
C GLN A 82 8.78 10.97 -11.17
N THR A 83 8.30 10.07 -10.31
CA THR A 83 8.30 10.28 -8.86
C THR A 83 8.69 9.00 -8.14
N ILE A 84 9.54 9.15 -7.15
CA ILE A 84 9.95 8.11 -6.22
C ILE A 84 9.48 8.48 -4.81
N LEU A 85 8.87 7.54 -4.12
CA LEU A 85 8.60 7.65 -2.69
C LEU A 85 9.75 6.99 -1.93
N VAL A 86 10.38 7.73 -1.03
CA VAL A 86 11.40 7.24 -0.11
C VAL A 86 10.81 7.24 1.28
N GLU A 87 10.86 6.08 1.95
CA GLU A 87 10.26 5.88 3.27
C GLU A 87 11.22 5.18 4.22
N GLU A 88 11.01 5.38 5.52
CA GLU A 88 11.64 4.57 6.56
C GLU A 88 11.25 3.09 6.40
N MET A 89 12.20 2.19 6.59
CA MET A 89 11.93 0.76 6.61
C MET A 89 11.40 0.35 7.97
N ILE A 90 10.12 -0.04 8.01
CA ILE A 90 9.46 -0.50 9.23
C ILE A 90 9.59 -2.02 9.35
N LYS A 91 9.92 -2.50 10.55
CA LYS A 91 9.86 -3.93 10.84
C LYS A 91 8.41 -4.39 10.93
N ILE A 92 7.94 -5.09 9.92
CA ILE A 92 6.58 -5.63 9.87
C ILE A 92 6.49 -6.83 10.81
N LYS A 93 5.56 -6.80 11.77
CA LYS A 93 5.25 -7.91 12.65
C LYS A 93 4.13 -8.78 12.06
N ASN A 94 3.04 -8.14 11.63
CA ASN A 94 1.90 -8.80 11.00
C ASN A 94 1.49 -7.98 9.78
N SER A 95 0.97 -8.65 8.77
CA SER A 95 0.44 -8.01 7.56
C SER A 95 -0.99 -8.50 7.35
N TYR A 96 -1.89 -7.57 7.11
CA TYR A 96 -3.31 -7.83 6.87
C TYR A 96 -3.70 -7.32 5.49
N TYR A 97 -4.73 -7.90 4.92
CA TYR A 97 -5.38 -7.36 3.72
C TYR A 97 -6.71 -6.74 4.11
N LEU A 98 -6.93 -5.51 3.68
CA LEU A 98 -8.21 -4.81 3.82
C LEU A 98 -8.51 -4.06 2.53
N SER A 99 -9.69 -4.27 1.99
CA SER A 99 -10.15 -3.60 0.78
C SER A 99 -11.63 -3.24 0.89
N PHE A 100 -11.99 -2.12 0.27
CA PHE A 100 -13.37 -1.67 0.12
C PHE A 100 -13.70 -1.61 -1.37
N TYR A 101 -14.83 -2.20 -1.75
CA TYR A 101 -15.33 -2.17 -3.11
C TYR A 101 -16.77 -1.65 -3.13
N ILE A 102 -17.10 -0.80 -4.08
CA ILE A 102 -18.47 -0.30 -4.24
C ILE A 102 -19.21 -1.25 -5.18
N ASP A 103 -20.13 -2.02 -4.62
CA ASP A 103 -21.08 -2.82 -5.35
C ASP A 103 -22.23 -1.92 -5.83
N ARG A 104 -22.20 -1.54 -7.11
CA ARG A 104 -23.17 -0.62 -7.68
C ARG A 104 -24.54 -1.26 -7.91
N ASP A 105 -24.58 -2.56 -8.11
CA ASP A 105 -25.81 -3.28 -8.37
C ASP A 105 -26.64 -3.41 -7.09
N LEU A 106 -25.98 -3.61 -5.96
CA LEU A 106 -26.61 -3.70 -4.66
C LEU A 106 -26.66 -2.35 -3.91
N GLY A 107 -26.00 -1.30 -4.40
CA GLY A 107 -25.89 -0.01 -3.72
C GLY A 107 -25.19 -0.10 -2.35
N LYS A 108 -24.27 -1.05 -2.18
CA LYS A 108 -23.59 -1.34 -0.92
C LYS A 108 -22.08 -1.23 -1.06
N ILE A 109 -21.41 -1.15 0.07
CA ILE A 109 -19.95 -1.24 0.16
C ILE A 109 -19.60 -2.66 0.60
N LEU A 110 -18.77 -3.34 -0.19
CA LEU A 110 -18.19 -4.63 0.14
C LEU A 110 -16.87 -4.41 0.88
N ILE A 111 -16.73 -5.01 2.06
CA ILE A 111 -15.47 -5.09 2.78
C ILE A 111 -14.89 -6.48 2.58
N ILE A 112 -13.61 -6.53 2.22
CA ILE A 112 -12.84 -7.77 2.12
C ILE A 112 -11.68 -7.65 3.10
N PHE A 113 -11.58 -8.60 4.01
CA PHE A 113 -10.51 -8.66 5.01
C PHE A 113 -9.85 -10.04 5.03
N SER A 114 -8.53 -10.06 5.24
CA SER A 114 -7.79 -11.29 5.54
C SER A 114 -6.64 -10.99 6.52
N GLU A 115 -6.38 -11.94 7.41
CA GLU A 115 -5.20 -11.91 8.28
C GLU A 115 -3.90 -12.25 7.52
N GLU A 116 -4.01 -12.72 6.30
CA GLU A 116 -2.88 -12.95 5.39
C GLU A 116 -2.77 -11.77 4.41
N GLY A 117 -1.91 -10.80 4.73
CA GLY A 117 -1.59 -9.68 3.86
C GLY A 117 -0.21 -9.84 3.21
N GLY A 118 0.16 -8.85 2.37
CA GLY A 118 1.47 -8.82 1.74
C GLY A 118 1.67 -9.79 0.58
N VAL A 119 0.65 -10.57 0.23
CA VAL A 119 0.60 -11.51 -0.90
C VAL A 119 -0.55 -11.13 -1.84
N ASP A 120 -0.59 -11.78 -2.99
CA ASP A 120 -1.73 -11.61 -3.90
C ASP A 120 -2.96 -12.24 -3.28
N ILE A 121 -4.02 -11.46 -3.15
CA ILE A 121 -5.30 -11.91 -2.57
C ILE A 121 -5.87 -13.14 -3.30
N GLU A 122 -5.58 -13.27 -4.59
CA GLU A 122 -6.00 -14.38 -5.42
C GLU A 122 -5.41 -15.73 -4.97
N ASN A 123 -4.31 -15.71 -4.25
CA ASN A 123 -3.62 -16.89 -3.72
C ASN A 123 -4.04 -17.23 -2.28
N ILE A 124 -4.83 -16.38 -1.63
CA ILE A 124 -5.33 -16.64 -0.29
C ILE A 124 -6.49 -17.65 -0.36
N ARG A 125 -6.47 -18.64 0.50
CA ARG A 125 -7.56 -19.61 0.61
C ARG A 125 -8.86 -18.90 1.00
N LYS A 126 -9.98 -19.26 0.36
CA LYS A 126 -11.27 -18.58 0.56
C LYS A 126 -11.74 -18.57 2.02
N GLU A 127 -11.41 -19.63 2.78
CA GLU A 127 -11.74 -19.75 4.20
C GLU A 127 -11.04 -18.70 5.09
N LYS A 128 -9.99 -18.06 4.57
CA LYS A 128 -9.23 -17.02 5.27
C LYS A 128 -9.62 -15.60 4.84
N ILE A 129 -10.61 -15.48 3.99
CA ILE A 129 -11.13 -14.22 3.50
C ILE A 129 -12.52 -13.99 4.09
N SER A 130 -12.66 -12.92 4.86
CA SER A 130 -13.94 -12.43 5.34
C SER A 130 -14.50 -11.42 4.36
N ILE A 131 -15.77 -11.57 4.01
CA ILE A 131 -16.48 -10.66 3.10
C ILE A 131 -17.79 -10.24 3.77
N GLU A 132 -17.96 -8.92 3.92
CA GLU A 132 -19.16 -8.35 4.53
C GLU A 132 -19.67 -7.17 3.69
N TYR A 133 -20.99 -6.97 3.70
CA TYR A 133 -21.62 -5.83 3.05
C TYR A 133 -21.98 -4.76 4.06
N LEU A 134 -21.58 -3.54 3.78
CA LEU A 134 -21.97 -2.35 4.53
C LEU A 134 -23.08 -1.59 3.81
N ASP A 135 -24.07 -1.17 4.57
CA ASP A 135 -24.95 -0.11 4.15
C ASP A 135 -24.23 1.24 4.29
N PRO A 136 -24.09 2.04 3.22
CA PRO A 136 -23.37 3.31 3.29
C PRO A 136 -23.99 4.33 4.25
N TYR A 137 -25.28 4.20 4.59
CA TYR A 137 -25.96 5.08 5.54
C TYR A 137 -25.80 4.64 7.00
N VAL A 138 -25.61 3.35 7.24
CA VAL A 138 -25.40 2.78 8.58
C VAL A 138 -23.93 2.71 8.96
N GLY A 139 -23.06 2.49 7.97
CA GLY A 139 -21.62 2.34 8.15
C GLY A 139 -21.22 1.01 8.82
N LEU A 140 -20.05 1.00 9.45
CA LEU A 140 -19.48 -0.18 10.10
C LEU A 140 -20.13 -0.40 11.48
N SER A 141 -21.04 -1.37 11.56
CA SER A 141 -21.64 -1.78 12.84
C SER A 141 -20.69 -2.66 13.65
N ASN A 142 -20.90 -2.71 14.99
CA ASN A 142 -20.17 -3.64 15.87
C ASN A 142 -20.33 -5.11 15.48
N PHE A 143 -21.47 -5.46 14.90
CA PHE A 143 -21.72 -6.82 14.39
C PHE A 143 -20.78 -7.15 13.23
N ILE A 144 -20.73 -6.29 12.21
CA ILE A 144 -19.85 -6.46 11.05
C ILE A 144 -18.39 -6.44 11.46
N TYR A 145 -18.00 -5.51 12.36
CA TYR A 145 -16.64 -5.48 12.90
C TYR A 145 -16.26 -6.80 13.56
N LYS A 146 -17.12 -7.36 14.40
CA LYS A 146 -16.90 -8.67 15.03
C LYS A 146 -16.80 -9.78 14.01
N ASN A 147 -17.67 -9.83 13.01
CA ASN A 147 -17.63 -10.85 11.96
C ASN A 147 -16.30 -10.82 11.20
N ILE A 148 -15.84 -9.64 10.82
CA ILE A 148 -14.56 -9.49 10.10
C ILE A 148 -13.37 -9.92 10.98
N THR A 149 -13.40 -9.60 12.29
CA THR A 149 -12.27 -9.83 13.20
C THR A 149 -12.34 -11.14 13.96
N SER A 150 -13.50 -11.81 14.04
CA SER A 150 -13.72 -13.03 14.82
C SER A 150 -13.44 -14.34 14.06
N TYR A 151 -13.02 -14.26 12.80
CA TYR A 151 -12.48 -15.45 12.11
C TYR A 151 -11.21 -16.04 12.79
N LYS A 152 -10.98 -15.61 14.04
CA LYS A 152 -9.78 -15.93 14.85
C LYS A 152 -9.87 -17.20 15.68
N THR A 153 -10.91 -18.03 15.55
CA THR A 153 -10.92 -19.23 16.42
C THR A 153 -11.32 -20.47 15.65
N PRO A 154 -10.41 -21.44 15.52
CA PRO A 154 -10.83 -22.82 15.64
C PRO A 154 -11.07 -23.15 17.12
#